data_cd57405b2d8ecc57c2a2ecb685265ca4
#
_entry.id   cd57405b2d8ecc57c2a2ecb685265ca4
#
_cell.length_a   1.000
_cell.length_b   1.000
_cell.length_c   1.000
_cell.angle_alpha   90.00
_cell.angle_beta   90.00
_cell.angle_gamma   90.00
#
_symmetry.space_group_name_H-M   'P 1'
#
loop_
_entity.id
_entity.type
_entity.pdbx_description
1 polymer ?
#
loop_
_entity_poly.entity_id
_entity_poly.type
_entity_poly.pdbx_seq_one_letter_code
_entity_poly.pdbx_strand_id
1 'polypeptide(L)'
;MIRFERVTKRYPGSATPAVNALDLEIPDGQTMVLVGPSGCGKTTSLRMINRMVDPTEGRILLDGKDIQESEPAKLRRGIGYVIQHAGLFPHRTIEDNIATVPLLLGWGRQKARKRAHELMDLVSLDPAFARRYPHQLSGGQQQRVGVARALAADPPVLLMDEPFSAVDPIVRATLQDELLHIQEHLHKTVVFVTHDVEEAIKVGDQVAVFRPGGTLAQVDAPGELLGAPADDYVADFLGFDRGIRRLSFFPASSLQLDADPVVPSTMTVEEAIAKVKDSGLLWLLVTDNPERLARGWVPAAKLREYPGTQPIGQLPLQGGGHAFRVSSDSLRAALDATILSPSGRAAGVDDEGRVVGVTSYDQLLTAMHALTSGDGSDDGATGTA
;
A
#
# COMPACT_ATOMS: atom_id res chain seq x y z
N MET A 1 -20.61 -7.94 4.25
CA MET A 1 -20.80 -6.46 4.23
C MET A 1 -21.06 -5.94 5.64
N ILE A 2 -20.37 -4.88 6.08
CA ILE A 2 -20.60 -4.22 7.37
C ILE A 2 -21.21 -2.85 7.10
N ARG A 3 -22.28 -2.50 7.82
CA ARG A 3 -22.91 -1.19 7.67
C ARG A 3 -23.17 -0.56 9.05
N PHE A 4 -22.73 0.67 9.22
CA PHE A 4 -23.07 1.55 10.32
C PHE A 4 -24.24 2.44 9.89
N GLU A 5 -25.30 2.48 10.70
CA GLU A 5 -26.48 3.30 10.47
C GLU A 5 -26.66 4.27 11.63
N ARG A 6 -26.26 5.54 11.41
CA ARG A 6 -26.32 6.67 12.36
C ARG A 6 -25.75 6.30 13.74
N VAL A 7 -24.61 5.59 13.75
CA VAL A 7 -24.03 5.06 14.97
C VAL A 7 -23.39 6.17 15.81
N THR A 8 -23.82 6.28 17.06
CA THR A 8 -23.26 7.20 18.03
C THR A 8 -22.73 6.45 19.25
N LYS A 9 -21.54 6.83 19.73
CA LYS A 9 -21.01 6.34 20.99
C LYS A 9 -20.64 7.49 21.92
N ARG A 10 -21.29 7.53 23.08
CA ARG A 10 -20.95 8.45 24.19
C ARG A 10 -20.43 7.63 25.36
N TYR A 11 -19.32 8.06 25.94
CA TYR A 11 -18.82 7.49 27.18
C TYR A 11 -19.33 8.31 28.37
N PRO A 12 -19.64 7.68 29.52
CA PRO A 12 -20.04 8.41 30.73
C PRO A 12 -18.99 9.48 31.12
N GLY A 13 -19.45 10.70 31.40
CA GLY A 13 -18.58 11.80 31.78
C GLY A 13 -17.89 12.54 30.62
N SER A 14 -18.08 12.12 29.37
CA SER A 14 -17.55 12.85 28.21
C SER A 14 -18.58 13.88 27.69
N ALA A 15 -18.12 15.13 27.49
CA ALA A 15 -18.96 16.20 26.93
C ALA A 15 -19.28 15.96 25.43
N THR A 16 -18.37 15.31 24.69
CA THR A 16 -18.52 15.03 23.26
C THR A 16 -18.60 13.54 23.00
N PRO A 17 -19.32 13.09 21.97
CA PRO A 17 -19.34 11.68 21.60
C PRO A 17 -17.97 11.26 21.06
N ALA A 18 -17.58 10.02 21.31
CA ALA A 18 -16.39 9.41 20.70
C ALA A 18 -16.62 9.04 19.24
N VAL A 19 -17.86 8.71 18.88
CA VAL A 19 -18.34 8.53 17.50
C VAL A 19 -19.69 9.20 17.41
N ASN A 20 -19.92 9.99 16.38
CA ASN A 20 -21.10 10.84 16.25
C ASN A 20 -21.81 10.59 14.92
N ALA A 21 -23.01 10.01 15.00
CA ALA A 21 -23.92 9.74 13.88
C ALA A 21 -23.19 9.14 12.63
N LEU A 22 -22.33 8.16 12.87
CA LEU A 22 -21.53 7.53 11.80
C LEU A 22 -22.43 6.71 10.86
N ASP A 23 -22.47 7.09 9.60
CA ASP A 23 -22.95 6.30 8.49
C ASP A 23 -21.74 5.84 7.66
N LEU A 24 -21.50 4.53 7.57
CA LEU A 24 -20.37 3.95 6.86
C LEU A 24 -20.73 2.57 6.35
N GLU A 25 -20.44 2.32 5.10
CA GLU A 25 -20.58 1.02 4.47
C GLU A 25 -19.21 0.44 4.14
N ILE A 26 -18.96 -0.81 4.50
CA ILE A 26 -17.73 -1.54 4.23
C ILE A 26 -18.10 -2.72 3.34
N PRO A 27 -17.74 -2.70 2.05
CA PRO A 27 -18.05 -3.76 1.11
C PRO A 27 -17.38 -5.10 1.47
N ASP A 28 -17.96 -6.20 1.01
CA ASP A 28 -17.34 -7.50 1.18
C ASP A 28 -16.06 -7.64 0.37
N GLY A 29 -15.09 -8.32 0.95
CA GLY A 29 -13.81 -8.62 0.29
C GLY A 29 -12.86 -7.44 0.14
N GLN A 30 -13.22 -6.25 0.65
CA GLN A 30 -12.40 -5.04 0.59
C GLN A 30 -11.74 -4.71 1.92
N THR A 31 -10.63 -4.00 1.83
CA THR A 31 -9.94 -3.38 2.96
C THR A 31 -10.42 -1.93 3.12
N MET A 32 -11.21 -1.68 4.18
CA MET A 32 -11.58 -0.33 4.61
C MET A 32 -10.59 0.17 5.67
N VAL A 33 -9.89 1.25 5.38
CA VAL A 33 -8.98 1.87 6.35
C VAL A 33 -9.65 3.06 7.03
N LEU A 34 -9.70 3.02 8.37
CA LEU A 34 -10.16 4.15 9.19
C LEU A 34 -8.93 4.97 9.61
N VAL A 35 -8.82 6.20 9.14
CA VAL A 35 -7.67 7.08 9.41
C VAL A 35 -8.13 8.40 10.01
N GLY A 36 -7.26 9.06 10.76
CA GLY A 36 -7.55 10.35 11.43
C GLY A 36 -6.72 10.56 12.69
N PRO A 37 -6.80 11.72 13.33
CA PRO A 37 -6.03 12.05 14.52
C PRO A 37 -6.36 11.14 15.71
N SER A 38 -5.48 11.15 16.72
CA SER A 38 -5.71 10.40 17.95
C SER A 38 -7.00 10.86 18.64
N GLY A 39 -7.78 9.91 19.14
CA GLY A 39 -9.04 10.21 19.85
C GLY A 39 -10.25 10.51 18.96
N CYS A 40 -10.14 10.46 17.62
CA CYS A 40 -11.29 10.73 16.73
C CYS A 40 -12.26 9.54 16.55
N GLY A 41 -12.17 8.49 17.34
CA GLY A 41 -13.18 7.43 17.38
C GLY A 41 -12.89 6.18 16.54
N LYS A 42 -11.80 6.08 15.79
CA LYS A 42 -11.44 4.92 14.93
C LYS A 42 -11.48 3.57 15.67
N THR A 43 -10.66 3.45 16.73
CA THR A 43 -10.61 2.25 17.58
C THR A 43 -11.97 1.96 18.24
N THR A 44 -12.71 3.00 18.61
CA THR A 44 -14.08 2.84 19.15
C THR A 44 -15.02 2.24 18.09
N SER A 45 -14.99 2.77 16.86
CA SER A 45 -15.76 2.23 15.73
C SER A 45 -15.40 0.78 15.45
N LEU A 46 -14.09 0.46 15.41
CA LEU A 46 -13.62 -0.93 15.24
C LEU A 46 -14.15 -1.86 16.34
N ARG A 47 -14.06 -1.42 17.61
CA ARG A 47 -14.50 -2.22 18.77
C ARG A 47 -16.02 -2.37 18.86
N MET A 48 -16.78 -1.51 18.22
CA MET A 48 -18.24 -1.67 18.13
C MET A 48 -18.60 -2.81 17.17
N ILE A 49 -17.86 -3.07 16.09
CA ILE A 49 -18.15 -4.17 15.14
C ILE A 49 -18.16 -5.53 15.84
N ASN A 50 -17.20 -5.78 16.74
CA ASN A 50 -17.12 -7.05 17.48
C ASN A 50 -17.79 -7.02 18.87
N ARG A 51 -18.59 -5.98 19.15
CA ARG A 51 -19.30 -5.80 20.42
C ARG A 51 -18.40 -5.85 21.67
N MET A 52 -17.16 -5.34 21.56
CA MET A 52 -16.35 -5.01 22.74
C MET A 52 -16.88 -3.74 23.41
N VAL A 53 -17.51 -2.88 22.61
CA VAL A 53 -18.20 -1.67 23.03
C VAL A 53 -19.54 -1.66 22.31
N ASP A 54 -20.66 -1.50 23.01
CA ASP A 54 -21.95 -1.33 22.36
C ASP A 54 -22.19 0.14 21.97
N PRO A 55 -22.85 0.43 20.84
CA PRO A 55 -23.25 1.78 20.47
C PRO A 55 -24.25 2.33 21.50
N THR A 56 -24.30 3.66 21.61
CA THR A 56 -25.30 4.37 22.44
C THR A 56 -26.59 4.60 21.64
N GLU A 57 -26.42 4.91 20.34
CA GLU A 57 -27.52 5.13 19.38
C GLU A 57 -27.13 4.55 18.03
N GLY A 58 -28.15 4.30 17.18
CA GLY A 58 -27.95 3.67 15.87
C GLY A 58 -27.71 2.18 15.97
N ARG A 59 -27.35 1.55 14.85
CA ARG A 59 -27.10 0.10 14.79
C ARG A 59 -25.97 -0.24 13.81
N ILE A 60 -25.37 -1.41 14.01
CA ILE A 60 -24.36 -1.95 13.12
C ILE A 60 -24.87 -3.28 12.57
N LEU A 61 -24.87 -3.40 11.25
CA LEU A 61 -25.29 -4.61 10.56
C LEU A 61 -24.05 -5.36 10.07
N LEU A 62 -24.03 -6.67 10.25
CA LEU A 62 -23.08 -7.60 9.64
C LEU A 62 -23.89 -8.57 8.78
N ASP A 63 -23.65 -8.54 7.46
CA ASP A 63 -24.41 -9.30 6.46
C ASP A 63 -25.93 -9.11 6.59
N GLY A 64 -26.34 -7.84 6.80
CA GLY A 64 -27.74 -7.44 6.94
C GLY A 64 -28.39 -7.76 8.30
N LYS A 65 -27.65 -8.39 9.23
CA LYS A 65 -28.13 -8.71 10.57
C LYS A 65 -27.58 -7.76 11.60
N ASP A 66 -28.43 -7.29 12.51
CA ASP A 66 -27.96 -6.45 13.62
C ASP A 66 -27.05 -7.27 14.54
N ILE A 67 -25.84 -6.77 14.78
CA ILE A 67 -24.87 -7.46 15.63
C ILE A 67 -25.38 -7.61 17.08
N GLN A 68 -26.29 -6.75 17.52
CA GLN A 68 -26.88 -6.82 18.87
C GLN A 68 -27.80 -8.04 19.08
N GLU A 69 -28.35 -8.60 18.00
CA GLU A 69 -29.13 -9.83 18.04
C GLU A 69 -28.30 -11.09 18.26
N SER A 70 -26.97 -11.00 18.04
CA SER A 70 -26.06 -12.13 18.19
C SER A 70 -25.49 -12.18 19.61
N GLU A 71 -25.28 -13.39 20.14
CA GLU A 71 -24.51 -13.55 21.37
C GLU A 71 -23.08 -13.05 21.20
N PRO A 72 -22.56 -12.17 22.08
CA PRO A 72 -21.25 -11.54 21.88
C PRO A 72 -20.08 -12.51 21.70
N ALA A 73 -20.07 -13.62 22.45
CA ALA A 73 -19.00 -14.60 22.34
C ALA A 73 -19.07 -15.38 21.00
N LYS A 74 -20.25 -15.62 20.47
CA LYS A 74 -20.46 -16.27 19.16
C LYS A 74 -20.01 -15.31 18.03
N LEU A 75 -20.40 -14.03 18.10
CA LEU A 75 -19.99 -13.00 17.14
C LEU A 75 -18.46 -12.89 17.07
N ARG A 76 -17.80 -12.74 18.24
CA ARG A 76 -16.33 -12.58 18.31
C ARG A 76 -15.55 -13.78 17.80
N ARG A 77 -16.08 -14.99 17.93
CA ARG A 77 -15.45 -16.20 17.36
C ARG A 77 -15.51 -16.25 15.83
N GLY A 78 -16.48 -15.55 15.23
CA GLY A 78 -16.61 -15.41 13.78
C GLY A 78 -15.83 -14.24 13.17
N ILE A 79 -15.14 -13.41 13.98
CA ILE A 79 -14.40 -12.24 13.55
C ILE A 79 -12.94 -12.41 13.97
N GLY A 80 -12.00 -12.28 13.03
CA GLY A 80 -10.58 -12.20 13.34
C GLY A 80 -10.23 -10.84 13.92
N TYR A 81 -9.42 -10.81 14.97
CA TYR A 81 -9.03 -9.53 15.58
C TYR A 81 -7.53 -9.47 15.87
N VAL A 82 -6.86 -8.50 15.24
CA VAL A 82 -5.46 -8.17 15.47
C VAL A 82 -5.39 -6.89 16.27
N ILE A 83 -4.89 -6.97 17.49
CA ILE A 83 -4.75 -5.82 18.41
C ILE A 83 -3.35 -5.22 18.31
N GLN A 84 -3.21 -3.96 18.71
CA GLN A 84 -2.02 -3.11 18.59
C GLN A 84 -0.69 -3.76 19.06
N HIS A 85 -0.71 -4.60 20.06
CA HIS A 85 0.48 -5.29 20.61
C HIS A 85 0.43 -6.81 20.44
N ALA A 86 -0.09 -7.33 19.33
CA ALA A 86 -0.33 -8.73 19.03
C ALA A 86 -1.13 -9.52 20.08
N GLY A 87 -1.10 -9.13 21.36
CA GLY A 87 -1.91 -9.71 22.45
C GLY A 87 -1.77 -11.23 22.58
N LEU A 88 -0.57 -11.76 22.41
CA LEU A 88 -0.30 -13.19 22.49
C LEU A 88 -0.35 -13.66 23.95
N PHE A 89 -0.80 -14.89 24.15
CA PHE A 89 -0.75 -15.52 25.47
C PHE A 89 0.70 -15.88 25.81
N PRO A 90 1.32 -15.23 26.82
CA PRO A 90 2.76 -15.38 27.07
C PRO A 90 3.16 -16.78 27.57
N HIS A 91 2.21 -17.50 28.14
CA HIS A 91 2.36 -18.86 28.68
C HIS A 91 2.04 -19.98 27.68
N ARG A 92 1.67 -19.62 26.44
CA ARG A 92 1.41 -20.55 25.35
C ARG A 92 2.48 -20.49 24.30
N THR A 93 2.74 -21.61 23.64
CA THR A 93 3.63 -21.66 22.46
C THR A 93 3.00 -20.89 21.29
N ILE A 94 3.77 -20.62 20.26
CA ILE A 94 3.30 -19.95 19.05
C ILE A 94 2.20 -20.78 18.36
N GLU A 95 2.42 -22.08 18.20
CA GLU A 95 1.41 -23.02 17.66
C GLU A 95 0.10 -22.97 18.48
N ASP A 96 0.19 -22.99 19.81
CA ASP A 96 -0.98 -22.96 20.68
C ASP A 96 -1.67 -21.58 20.71
N ASN A 97 -0.92 -20.49 20.49
CA ASN A 97 -1.50 -19.17 20.29
C ASN A 97 -2.35 -19.12 19.03
N ILE A 98 -1.84 -19.59 17.90
CA ILE A 98 -2.53 -19.62 16.62
C ILE A 98 -3.75 -20.57 16.71
N ALA A 99 -3.59 -21.76 17.28
CA ALA A 99 -4.65 -22.75 17.41
C ALA A 99 -5.78 -22.38 18.39
N THR A 100 -5.67 -21.26 19.12
CA THR A 100 -6.61 -20.90 20.19
C THR A 100 -8.06 -20.83 19.72
N VAL A 101 -8.36 -20.08 18.64
CA VAL A 101 -9.73 -19.88 18.17
C VAL A 101 -10.31 -21.18 17.57
N PRO A 102 -9.61 -21.91 16.69
CA PRO A 102 -10.06 -23.23 16.24
C PRO A 102 -10.44 -24.19 17.38
N LEU A 103 -9.62 -24.25 18.42
CA LEU A 103 -9.91 -25.10 19.58
C LEU A 103 -11.17 -24.65 20.35
N LEU A 104 -11.39 -23.34 20.48
CA LEU A 104 -12.62 -22.77 21.08
C LEU A 104 -13.87 -23.06 20.22
N LEU A 105 -13.70 -23.25 18.92
CA LEU A 105 -14.75 -23.67 17.99
C LEU A 105 -14.96 -25.19 17.97
N GLY A 106 -14.26 -25.95 18.82
CA GLY A 106 -14.39 -27.40 18.93
C GLY A 106 -13.58 -28.20 17.89
N TRP A 107 -12.62 -27.60 17.21
CA TRP A 107 -11.78 -28.38 16.30
C TRP A 107 -10.92 -29.37 17.08
N GLY A 108 -10.72 -30.55 16.49
CA GLY A 108 -9.77 -31.52 17.05
C GLY A 108 -8.34 -30.95 17.07
N ARG A 109 -7.56 -31.27 18.10
CA ARG A 109 -6.19 -30.75 18.31
C ARG A 109 -5.28 -30.93 17.09
N GLN A 110 -5.34 -32.07 16.43
CA GLN A 110 -4.51 -32.35 15.26
C GLN A 110 -4.86 -31.43 14.07
N LYS A 111 -6.17 -31.19 13.80
CA LYS A 111 -6.63 -30.27 12.77
C LYS A 111 -6.23 -28.82 13.09
N ALA A 112 -6.40 -28.40 14.35
CA ALA A 112 -6.05 -27.04 14.77
C ALA A 112 -4.53 -26.77 14.65
N ARG A 113 -3.68 -27.75 14.99
CA ARG A 113 -2.23 -27.65 14.84
C ARG A 113 -1.81 -27.63 13.37
N LYS A 114 -2.37 -28.51 12.54
CA LYS A 114 -2.11 -28.49 11.10
C LYS A 114 -2.42 -27.12 10.52
N ARG A 115 -3.57 -26.54 10.87
CA ARG A 115 -3.96 -25.19 10.46
C ARG A 115 -2.99 -24.11 10.95
N ALA A 116 -2.49 -24.25 12.18
CA ALA A 116 -1.48 -23.31 12.71
C ALA A 116 -0.20 -23.32 11.89
N HIS A 117 0.30 -24.49 11.48
CA HIS A 117 1.49 -24.58 10.62
C HIS A 117 1.24 -24.00 9.22
N GLU A 118 0.09 -24.30 8.58
CA GLU A 118 -0.29 -23.70 7.28
C GLU A 118 -0.28 -22.17 7.35
N LEU A 119 -0.76 -21.61 8.48
CA LEU A 119 -0.78 -20.15 8.67
C LEU A 119 0.59 -19.57 9.02
N MET A 120 1.45 -20.33 9.70
CA MET A 120 2.84 -19.90 9.90
C MET A 120 3.55 -19.75 8.54
N ASP A 121 3.35 -20.68 7.64
CA ASP A 121 3.89 -20.60 6.27
C ASP A 121 3.32 -19.40 5.53
N LEU A 122 1.99 -19.16 5.62
CA LEU A 122 1.30 -18.04 4.96
C LEU A 122 1.84 -16.67 5.42
N VAL A 123 2.19 -16.52 6.70
CA VAL A 123 2.73 -15.25 7.26
C VAL A 123 4.27 -15.27 7.32
N SER A 124 4.92 -16.12 6.55
CA SER A 124 6.40 -16.21 6.45
C SER A 124 7.10 -16.37 7.81
N LEU A 125 6.53 -17.18 8.70
CA LEU A 125 7.13 -17.56 9.98
C LEU A 125 7.83 -18.92 9.86
N ASP A 126 9.09 -18.99 10.29
CA ASP A 126 9.84 -20.23 10.33
C ASP A 126 9.09 -21.29 11.18
N PRO A 127 8.78 -22.48 10.63
CA PRO A 127 8.13 -23.58 11.36
C PRO A 127 8.85 -23.99 12.65
N ALA A 128 10.17 -23.76 12.73
CA ALA A 128 10.95 -24.00 13.96
C ALA A 128 10.48 -23.15 15.14
N PHE A 129 9.74 -22.06 14.91
CA PHE A 129 9.20 -21.22 15.97
C PHE A 129 7.93 -21.77 16.61
N ALA A 130 7.30 -22.79 16.05
CA ALA A 130 6.04 -23.35 16.54
C ALA A 130 6.03 -23.64 18.05
N ARG A 131 7.14 -24.16 18.57
CA ARG A 131 7.30 -24.51 20.00
C ARG A 131 7.88 -23.40 20.87
N ARG A 132 8.25 -22.24 20.28
CA ARG A 132 8.72 -21.08 21.04
C ARG A 132 7.58 -20.38 21.75
N TYR A 133 7.94 -19.52 22.69
CA TYR A 133 7.02 -18.63 23.41
C TYR A 133 7.14 -17.20 22.87
N PRO A 134 6.11 -16.34 23.04
CA PRO A 134 6.12 -14.98 22.51
C PRO A 134 7.37 -14.16 22.86
N HIS A 135 7.86 -14.25 24.09
CA HIS A 135 9.07 -13.51 24.54
C HIS A 135 10.37 -13.91 23.81
N GLN A 136 10.36 -14.99 23.04
CA GLN A 136 11.51 -15.47 22.24
C GLN A 136 11.46 -14.98 20.79
N LEU A 137 10.46 -14.15 20.44
CA LEU A 137 10.23 -13.60 19.10
C LEU A 137 10.43 -12.09 19.10
N SER A 138 10.88 -11.54 17.97
CA SER A 138 10.87 -10.08 17.72
C SER A 138 9.44 -9.53 17.66
N GLY A 139 9.27 -8.21 17.80
CA GLY A 139 7.96 -7.55 17.72
C GLY A 139 7.24 -7.85 16.41
N GLY A 140 7.93 -7.77 15.26
CA GLY A 140 7.36 -8.12 13.95
C GLY A 140 6.96 -9.59 13.86
N GLN A 141 7.76 -10.52 14.39
CA GLN A 141 7.39 -11.94 14.43
C GLN A 141 6.16 -12.17 15.33
N GLN A 142 6.06 -11.51 16.48
CA GLN A 142 4.86 -11.57 17.31
C GLN A 142 3.63 -11.04 16.58
N GLN A 143 3.79 -9.98 15.80
CA GLN A 143 2.70 -9.42 15.00
C GLN A 143 2.21 -10.41 13.94
N ARG A 144 3.11 -11.08 13.23
CA ARG A 144 2.77 -12.16 12.28
C ARG A 144 1.99 -13.30 12.97
N VAL A 145 2.38 -13.69 14.17
CA VAL A 145 1.62 -14.67 14.97
C VAL A 145 0.22 -14.14 15.30
N GLY A 146 0.08 -12.85 15.61
CA GLY A 146 -1.21 -12.20 15.85
C GLY A 146 -2.13 -12.27 14.63
N VAL A 147 -1.60 -12.00 13.44
CA VAL A 147 -2.31 -12.13 12.15
C VAL A 147 -2.69 -13.59 11.87
N ALA A 148 -1.75 -14.53 12.01
CA ALA A 148 -2.02 -15.96 11.85
C ALA A 148 -3.13 -16.45 12.80
N ARG A 149 -3.10 -16.02 14.06
CA ARG A 149 -4.16 -16.33 15.04
C ARG A 149 -5.52 -15.77 14.63
N ALA A 150 -5.57 -14.55 14.11
CA ALA A 150 -6.81 -13.93 13.64
C ALA A 150 -7.41 -14.69 12.45
N LEU A 151 -6.56 -15.22 11.55
CA LEU A 151 -6.96 -16.01 10.38
C LEU A 151 -7.25 -17.48 10.68
N ALA A 152 -6.95 -17.98 11.90
CA ALA A 152 -6.93 -19.42 12.19
C ALA A 152 -8.28 -20.11 12.02
N ALA A 153 -9.37 -19.41 12.35
CA ALA A 153 -10.73 -19.92 12.20
C ALA A 153 -11.35 -19.63 10.82
N ASP A 154 -10.58 -19.10 9.89
CA ASP A 154 -11.02 -18.66 8.57
C ASP A 154 -12.23 -17.69 8.62
N PRO A 155 -12.14 -16.59 9.40
CA PRO A 155 -13.24 -15.65 9.54
C PRO A 155 -13.49 -14.88 8.24
N PRO A 156 -14.74 -14.47 7.93
CA PRO A 156 -15.05 -13.60 6.80
C PRO A 156 -14.60 -12.16 7.01
N VAL A 157 -14.45 -11.72 8.27
CA VAL A 157 -14.10 -10.36 8.65
C VAL A 157 -12.84 -10.35 9.51
N LEU A 158 -11.90 -9.45 9.19
CA LEU A 158 -10.70 -9.16 9.98
C LEU A 158 -10.76 -7.72 10.49
N LEU A 159 -10.56 -7.53 11.76
CA LEU A 159 -10.41 -6.22 12.39
C LEU A 159 -8.95 -6.05 12.82
N MET A 160 -8.32 -4.92 12.46
CA MET A 160 -6.92 -4.62 12.76
C MET A 160 -6.80 -3.25 13.41
N ASP A 161 -6.37 -3.21 14.67
CA ASP A 161 -6.23 -1.97 15.46
C ASP A 161 -4.76 -1.59 15.53
N GLU A 162 -4.31 -0.65 14.69
CA GLU A 162 -2.93 -0.18 14.56
C GLU A 162 -1.88 -1.33 14.50
N PRO A 163 -2.03 -2.31 13.60
CA PRO A 163 -1.25 -3.54 13.66
C PRO A 163 0.26 -3.34 13.46
N PHE A 164 0.69 -2.22 12.88
CA PHE A 164 2.11 -1.98 12.57
C PHE A 164 2.75 -0.86 13.40
N SER A 165 2.02 -0.26 14.36
CA SER A 165 2.49 0.89 15.14
C SER A 165 3.73 0.62 16.01
N ALA A 166 3.94 -0.63 16.43
CA ALA A 166 5.05 -1.05 17.30
C ALA A 166 6.23 -1.70 16.55
N VAL A 167 6.29 -1.53 15.21
CA VAL A 167 7.30 -2.19 14.36
C VAL A 167 8.17 -1.13 13.68
N ASP A 168 9.46 -1.43 13.49
CA ASP A 168 10.36 -0.54 12.78
C ASP A 168 9.97 -0.35 11.29
N PRO A 169 10.37 0.76 10.62
CA PRO A 169 9.89 1.09 9.28
C PRO A 169 10.17 0.03 8.22
N ILE A 170 11.32 -0.66 8.28
CA ILE A 170 11.70 -1.66 7.26
C ILE A 170 10.82 -2.91 7.40
N VAL A 171 10.67 -3.40 8.62
CA VAL A 171 9.80 -4.55 8.92
C VAL A 171 8.34 -4.21 8.66
N ARG A 172 7.91 -2.97 8.94
CA ARG A 172 6.55 -2.48 8.65
C ARG A 172 6.24 -2.58 7.16
N ALA A 173 7.13 -2.09 6.29
CA ALA A 173 6.92 -2.17 4.83
C ALA A 173 6.72 -3.63 4.37
N THR A 174 7.56 -4.55 4.87
CA THR A 174 7.44 -5.99 4.57
C THR A 174 6.11 -6.57 5.06
N LEU A 175 5.65 -6.22 6.27
CA LEU A 175 4.38 -6.71 6.82
C LEU A 175 3.16 -6.17 6.05
N GLN A 176 3.24 -4.95 5.54
CA GLN A 176 2.21 -4.38 4.67
C GLN A 176 2.12 -5.13 3.35
N ASP A 177 3.26 -5.42 2.71
CA ASP A 177 3.30 -6.19 1.46
C ASP A 177 2.76 -7.62 1.65
N GLU A 178 3.10 -8.27 2.78
CA GLU A 178 2.54 -9.57 3.15
C GLU A 178 1.02 -9.50 3.37
N LEU A 179 0.51 -8.43 4.01
CA LEU A 179 -0.94 -8.26 4.20
C LEU A 179 -1.66 -8.12 2.85
N LEU A 180 -1.12 -7.32 1.93
CA LEU A 180 -1.67 -7.18 0.59
C LEU A 180 -1.70 -8.52 -0.15
N HIS A 181 -0.59 -9.27 -0.11
CA HIS A 181 -0.51 -10.60 -0.73
C HIS A 181 -1.51 -11.60 -0.12
N ILE A 182 -1.70 -11.58 1.21
CA ILE A 182 -2.72 -12.39 1.89
C ILE A 182 -4.12 -12.00 1.42
N GLN A 183 -4.39 -10.70 1.29
CA GLN A 183 -5.70 -10.18 0.88
C GLN A 183 -6.05 -10.55 -0.56
N GLU A 184 -5.08 -10.49 -1.48
CA GLU A 184 -5.22 -10.91 -2.88
C GLU A 184 -5.70 -12.38 -3.00
N HIS A 185 -5.26 -13.25 -2.08
CA HIS A 185 -5.59 -14.67 -2.10
C HIS A 185 -6.86 -15.01 -1.32
N LEU A 186 -7.12 -14.32 -0.22
CA LEU A 186 -8.19 -14.68 0.71
C LEU A 186 -9.46 -13.86 0.53
N HIS A 187 -9.38 -12.67 -0.10
CA HIS A 187 -10.50 -11.76 -0.32
C HIS A 187 -11.39 -11.55 0.92
N LYS A 188 -10.74 -11.31 2.09
CA LYS A 188 -11.46 -11.08 3.35
C LYS A 188 -11.92 -9.63 3.45
N THR A 189 -13.03 -9.38 4.13
CA THR A 189 -13.43 -8.03 4.51
C THR A 189 -12.51 -7.58 5.66
N VAL A 190 -11.69 -6.56 5.43
CA VAL A 190 -10.74 -6.05 6.42
C VAL A 190 -11.15 -4.66 6.87
N VAL A 191 -11.20 -4.43 8.17
CA VAL A 191 -11.30 -3.08 8.75
C VAL A 191 -10.00 -2.78 9.48
N PHE A 192 -9.26 -1.82 8.94
CA PHE A 192 -7.93 -1.48 9.38
C PHE A 192 -7.92 -0.08 10.00
N VAL A 193 -7.42 0.05 11.21
CA VAL A 193 -7.26 1.36 11.89
C VAL A 193 -5.80 1.74 11.88
N THR A 194 -5.50 2.97 11.45
CA THR A 194 -4.19 3.57 11.56
C THR A 194 -4.30 5.09 11.80
N HIS A 195 -3.21 5.70 12.23
CA HIS A 195 -3.02 7.14 12.23
C HIS A 195 -2.06 7.60 11.12
N ASP A 196 -1.52 6.65 10.35
CA ASP A 196 -0.55 6.90 9.28
C ASP A 196 -1.27 6.92 7.92
N VAL A 197 -1.20 8.07 7.24
CA VAL A 197 -1.81 8.27 5.91
C VAL A 197 -1.14 7.39 4.86
N GLU A 198 0.17 7.14 4.96
CA GLU A 198 0.88 6.29 4.00
C GLU A 198 0.43 4.83 4.09
N GLU A 199 0.22 4.34 5.32
CA GLU A 199 -0.37 3.02 5.52
C GLU A 199 -1.77 2.95 4.90
N ALA A 200 -2.61 3.96 5.17
CA ALA A 200 -3.98 3.99 4.66
C ALA A 200 -4.03 3.94 3.14
N ILE A 201 -3.17 4.72 2.49
CA ILE A 201 -3.05 4.77 1.03
C ILE A 201 -2.52 3.47 0.44
N LYS A 202 -1.57 2.81 1.14
CA LYS A 202 -0.91 1.60 0.65
C LYS A 202 -1.80 0.37 0.76
N VAL A 203 -2.52 0.20 1.88
CA VAL A 203 -3.23 -1.06 2.17
C VAL A 203 -4.74 -1.00 1.94
N GLY A 204 -5.32 0.20 1.77
CA GLY A 204 -6.76 0.39 1.65
C GLY A 204 -7.29 0.30 0.23
N ASP A 205 -8.39 -0.44 0.04
CA ASP A 205 -9.24 -0.29 -1.15
C ASP A 205 -10.11 0.95 -1.01
N GLN A 206 -10.54 1.26 0.23
CA GLN A 206 -11.28 2.45 0.62
C GLN A 206 -10.66 3.05 1.88
N VAL A 207 -10.64 4.37 1.97
CA VAL A 207 -10.11 5.11 3.13
C VAL A 207 -11.18 6.03 3.68
N ALA A 208 -11.54 5.82 4.95
CA ALA A 208 -12.48 6.64 5.71
C ALA A 208 -11.69 7.62 6.60
N VAL A 209 -11.73 8.90 6.29
CA VAL A 209 -11.07 9.96 7.05
C VAL A 209 -11.99 10.47 8.16
N PHE A 210 -11.54 10.37 9.40
CA PHE A 210 -12.26 10.84 10.58
C PHE A 210 -11.74 12.21 11.07
N ARG A 211 -12.67 13.04 11.53
CA ARG A 211 -12.37 14.32 12.21
C ARG A 211 -12.39 14.17 13.73
N PRO A 212 -11.77 15.11 14.45
CA PRO A 212 -12.01 15.26 15.88
C PRO A 212 -13.52 15.33 16.19
N GLY A 213 -13.95 14.67 17.27
CA GLY A 213 -15.37 14.60 17.63
C GLY A 213 -16.13 13.42 17.00
N GLY A 214 -15.42 12.49 16.36
CA GLY A 214 -15.99 11.21 15.92
C GLY A 214 -16.89 11.27 14.69
N THR A 215 -16.68 12.28 13.83
CA THR A 215 -17.44 12.44 12.58
C THR A 215 -16.61 11.97 11.38
N LEU A 216 -17.28 11.39 10.39
CA LEU A 216 -16.71 11.03 9.11
C LEU A 216 -16.55 12.29 8.24
N ALA A 217 -15.36 12.47 7.65
CA ALA A 217 -15.08 13.59 6.76
C ALA A 217 -15.26 13.20 5.29
N GLN A 218 -14.68 12.05 4.89
CA GLN A 218 -14.72 11.56 3.51
C GLN A 218 -14.45 10.05 3.50
N VAL A 219 -15.02 9.37 2.52
CA VAL A 219 -14.72 7.95 2.20
C VAL A 219 -14.53 7.84 0.70
N ASP A 220 -13.34 7.43 0.28
CA ASP A 220 -13.04 7.21 -1.13
C ASP A 220 -11.91 6.20 -1.32
N ALA A 221 -11.70 5.74 -2.54
CA ALA A 221 -10.49 5.05 -2.94
C ALA A 221 -9.26 5.96 -2.75
N PRO A 222 -8.06 5.42 -2.40
CA PRO A 222 -6.89 6.25 -2.11
C PRO A 222 -6.51 7.26 -3.20
N GLY A 223 -6.58 6.86 -4.47
CA GLY A 223 -6.26 7.76 -5.60
C GLY A 223 -7.23 8.94 -5.73
N GLU A 224 -8.53 8.70 -5.52
CA GLU A 224 -9.60 9.69 -5.51
C GLU A 224 -9.46 10.65 -4.32
N LEU A 225 -9.26 10.08 -3.12
CA LEU A 225 -9.04 10.84 -1.89
C LEU A 225 -7.87 11.82 -2.01
N LEU A 226 -6.75 11.40 -2.63
CA LEU A 226 -5.59 12.26 -2.87
C LEU A 226 -5.84 13.34 -3.93
N GLY A 227 -6.67 13.01 -4.93
CA GLY A 227 -6.97 13.91 -6.06
C GLY A 227 -8.03 14.95 -5.76
N ALA A 228 -9.07 14.57 -5.00
CA ALA A 228 -10.26 15.36 -4.75
C ALA A 228 -10.65 15.33 -3.25
N PRO A 229 -9.85 15.93 -2.35
CA PRO A 229 -10.24 16.05 -0.95
C PRO A 229 -11.50 16.88 -0.80
N ALA A 230 -12.45 16.41 0.04
CA ALA A 230 -13.77 17.02 0.22
C ALA A 230 -13.71 18.46 0.76
N ASP A 231 -12.67 18.79 1.51
CA ASP A 231 -12.44 20.12 2.05
C ASP A 231 -11.00 20.32 2.53
N ASP A 232 -10.70 21.52 3.05
CA ASP A 232 -9.37 21.92 3.52
C ASP A 232 -8.86 21.04 4.66
N TYR A 233 -9.74 20.56 5.55
CA TYR A 233 -9.34 19.65 6.64
C TYR A 233 -8.79 18.33 6.08
N VAL A 234 -9.47 17.74 5.11
CA VAL A 234 -9.00 16.49 4.48
C VAL A 234 -7.72 16.76 3.69
N ALA A 235 -7.66 17.88 2.97
CA ALA A 235 -6.46 18.28 2.23
C ALA A 235 -5.23 18.42 3.12
N ASP A 236 -5.38 19.11 4.26
CA ASP A 236 -4.31 19.32 5.25
C ASP A 236 -3.91 18.01 5.93
N PHE A 237 -4.89 17.15 6.25
CA PHE A 237 -4.64 15.86 6.87
C PHE A 237 -3.85 14.91 5.95
N LEU A 238 -4.13 14.92 4.64
CA LEU A 238 -3.41 14.13 3.64
C LEU A 238 -2.00 14.64 3.36
N GLY A 239 -1.74 15.91 3.61
CA GLY A 239 -0.44 16.56 3.47
C GLY A 239 -0.20 17.20 2.10
N PHE A 240 0.85 18.04 2.05
CA PHE A 240 1.19 18.82 0.85
C PHE A 240 1.73 17.95 -0.30
N ASP A 241 2.26 16.78 -0.02
CA ASP A 241 2.85 15.85 -0.99
C ASP A 241 1.82 14.88 -1.62
N ARG A 242 0.52 15.09 -1.37
CA ARG A 242 -0.58 14.26 -1.90
C ARG A 242 -0.54 14.09 -3.42
N GLY A 243 -0.13 15.14 -4.16
CA GLY A 243 0.01 15.06 -5.61
C GLY A 243 1.08 14.05 -6.04
N ILE A 244 2.22 14.01 -5.33
CA ILE A 244 3.30 13.05 -5.59
C ILE A 244 2.85 11.64 -5.19
N ARG A 245 2.15 11.48 -4.07
CA ARG A 245 1.60 10.19 -3.63
C ARG A 245 0.58 9.65 -4.62
N ARG A 246 -0.23 10.51 -5.22
CA ARG A 246 -1.22 10.15 -6.24
C ARG A 246 -0.57 9.46 -7.45
N LEU A 247 0.68 9.80 -7.79
CA LEU A 247 1.42 9.17 -8.90
C LEU A 247 1.61 7.66 -8.72
N SER A 248 1.49 7.13 -7.50
CA SER A 248 1.56 5.70 -7.24
C SER A 248 0.38 4.92 -7.84
N PHE A 249 -0.71 5.59 -8.17
CA PHE A 249 -1.93 4.98 -8.75
C PHE A 249 -1.98 5.04 -10.28
N PHE A 250 -1.00 5.68 -10.90
CA PHE A 250 -0.90 5.74 -12.36
C PHE A 250 0.23 4.84 -12.85
N PRO A 251 -0.02 3.96 -13.84
CA PRO A 251 0.99 3.02 -14.31
C PRO A 251 2.06 3.73 -15.15
N ALA A 252 3.32 3.31 -15.01
CA ALA A 252 4.41 3.82 -15.81
C ALA A 252 4.29 3.50 -17.31
N SER A 253 3.47 2.51 -17.67
CA SER A 253 3.13 2.19 -19.07
C SER A 253 2.40 3.32 -19.82
N SER A 254 1.87 4.32 -19.11
CA SER A 254 1.28 5.53 -19.71
C SER A 254 2.34 6.50 -20.25
N LEU A 255 3.63 6.32 -19.91
CA LEU A 255 4.71 7.19 -20.37
C LEU A 255 5.09 6.91 -21.82
N GLN A 256 5.26 7.98 -22.58
CA GLN A 256 5.96 7.93 -23.85
C GLN A 256 7.46 7.97 -23.59
N LEU A 257 8.16 6.91 -23.98
CA LEU A 257 9.60 6.79 -23.79
C LEU A 257 10.35 7.19 -25.05
N ASP A 258 11.41 7.96 -24.85
CA ASP A 258 12.31 8.41 -25.91
C ASP A 258 13.44 7.39 -26.11
N ALA A 259 13.60 6.90 -27.33
CA ALA A 259 14.66 5.96 -27.69
C ALA A 259 15.98 6.64 -28.09
N ASP A 260 15.93 7.92 -28.47
CA ASP A 260 17.09 8.65 -29.02
C ASP A 260 18.29 8.73 -28.06
N PRO A 261 18.12 8.94 -26.74
CA PRO A 261 19.24 8.98 -25.82
C PRO A 261 19.94 7.64 -25.61
N VAL A 262 19.33 6.51 -26.02
CA VAL A 262 19.86 5.17 -25.80
C VAL A 262 20.85 4.79 -26.91
N VAL A 263 22.06 4.42 -26.52
CA VAL A 263 23.15 4.09 -27.45
C VAL A 263 23.91 2.84 -27.01
N PRO A 264 24.38 2.01 -27.98
CA PRO A 264 25.13 0.80 -27.64
C PRO A 264 26.55 1.16 -27.15
N SER A 265 27.10 0.36 -26.25
CA SER A 265 28.45 0.53 -25.69
C SER A 265 29.55 0.42 -26.75
N THR A 266 29.25 -0.17 -27.89
CA THR A 266 30.18 -0.30 -29.04
C THR A 266 30.25 0.94 -29.94
N MET A 267 29.31 1.89 -29.80
CA MET A 267 29.33 3.15 -30.54
C MET A 267 30.61 3.93 -30.26
N THR A 268 31.21 4.50 -31.29
CA THR A 268 32.41 5.32 -31.13
C THR A 268 32.10 6.73 -30.61
N VAL A 269 33.08 7.38 -29.99
CA VAL A 269 32.96 8.76 -29.51
C VAL A 269 32.56 9.71 -30.64
N GLU A 270 33.13 9.54 -31.85
CA GLU A 270 32.83 10.36 -33.03
C GLU A 270 31.36 10.22 -33.46
N GLU A 271 30.85 8.99 -33.54
CA GLU A 271 29.44 8.73 -33.84
C GLU A 271 28.51 9.31 -32.76
N ALA A 272 28.90 9.20 -31.49
CA ALA A 272 28.15 9.77 -30.37
C ALA A 272 28.10 11.30 -30.42
N ILE A 273 29.21 11.96 -30.78
CA ILE A 273 29.28 13.42 -30.99
C ILE A 273 28.37 13.85 -32.14
N ALA A 274 28.39 13.12 -33.27
CA ALA A 274 27.50 13.40 -34.40
C ALA A 274 26.04 13.32 -33.99
N LYS A 275 25.64 12.21 -33.29
CA LYS A 275 24.29 12.01 -32.77
C LYS A 275 23.84 13.14 -31.84
N VAL A 276 24.69 13.53 -30.90
CA VAL A 276 24.42 14.64 -29.97
C VAL A 276 24.21 15.96 -30.69
N LYS A 277 25.06 16.24 -31.73
CA LYS A 277 24.95 17.47 -32.52
C LYS A 277 23.63 17.56 -33.28
N ASP A 278 23.15 16.44 -33.81
CA ASP A 278 21.91 16.38 -34.61
C ASP A 278 20.67 16.42 -33.73
N SER A 279 20.72 15.80 -32.52
CA SER A 279 19.58 15.65 -31.62
C SER A 279 19.51 16.69 -30.49
N GLY A 280 20.57 17.43 -30.22
CA GLY A 280 20.67 18.39 -29.10
C GLY A 280 20.68 17.73 -27.70
N LEU A 281 20.94 16.42 -27.62
CA LEU A 281 20.96 15.69 -26.36
C LEU A 281 22.11 16.12 -25.47
N LEU A 282 21.86 16.30 -24.19
CA LEU A 282 22.88 16.63 -23.18
C LEU A 282 23.51 15.38 -22.54
N TRP A 283 22.82 14.24 -22.60
CA TRP A 283 23.25 12.99 -22.02
C TRP A 283 22.88 11.81 -22.92
N LEU A 284 23.71 10.78 -22.92
CA LEU A 284 23.45 9.50 -23.57
C LEU A 284 23.44 8.40 -22.53
N LEU A 285 22.46 7.48 -22.63
CA LEU A 285 22.40 6.25 -21.85
C LEU A 285 23.11 5.14 -22.63
N VAL A 286 24.19 4.65 -22.07
CA VAL A 286 24.99 3.57 -22.68
C VAL A 286 24.44 2.23 -22.25
N THR A 287 24.18 1.34 -23.22
CA THR A 287 23.67 -0.01 -22.98
C THR A 287 24.62 -1.07 -23.54
N ASP A 288 24.61 -2.26 -22.93
CA ASP A 288 25.29 -3.42 -23.50
C ASP A 288 24.54 -3.92 -24.73
N ASN A 289 25.29 -4.48 -25.68
CA ASN A 289 24.74 -5.07 -26.91
C ASN A 289 25.09 -6.56 -26.93
N PRO A 290 24.14 -7.51 -27.21
CA PRO A 290 22.77 -7.28 -27.70
C PRO A 290 21.71 -7.11 -26.60
N GLU A 291 22.05 -7.30 -25.32
CA GLU A 291 21.10 -7.45 -24.21
C GLU A 291 20.40 -6.12 -23.81
N ARG A 292 20.91 -4.97 -24.30
CA ARG A 292 20.39 -3.64 -23.98
C ARG A 292 20.29 -3.33 -22.46
N LEU A 293 21.14 -3.92 -21.64
CA LEU A 293 21.22 -3.62 -20.22
C LEU A 293 21.87 -2.25 -20.00
N ALA A 294 21.31 -1.44 -19.12
CA ALA A 294 21.87 -0.12 -18.80
C ALA A 294 23.23 -0.23 -18.11
N ARG A 295 24.27 0.45 -18.65
CA ARG A 295 25.60 0.54 -18.04
C ARG A 295 25.82 1.84 -17.29
N GLY A 296 25.25 2.93 -17.77
CA GLY A 296 25.38 4.25 -17.17
C GLY A 296 25.22 5.38 -18.17
N TRP A 297 25.32 6.58 -17.65
CA TRP A 297 25.16 7.82 -18.39
C TRP A 297 26.49 8.46 -18.73
N VAL A 298 26.58 9.03 -19.93
CA VAL A 298 27.71 9.85 -20.35
C VAL A 298 27.22 11.24 -20.75
N PRO A 299 27.76 12.33 -20.14
CA PRO A 299 27.40 13.68 -20.55
C PRO A 299 28.01 14.03 -21.89
N ALA A 300 27.23 14.59 -22.81
CA ALA A 300 27.65 14.99 -24.15
C ALA A 300 28.86 15.93 -24.13
N ALA A 301 28.93 16.83 -23.14
CA ALA A 301 30.04 17.78 -23.00
C ALA A 301 31.42 17.13 -22.84
N LYS A 302 31.46 15.92 -22.20
CA LYS A 302 32.71 15.20 -21.96
C LYS A 302 33.17 14.33 -23.14
N LEU A 303 32.33 14.08 -24.13
CA LEU A 303 32.72 13.23 -25.27
C LEU A 303 33.95 13.73 -26.00
N ARG A 304 34.11 15.05 -26.10
CA ARG A 304 35.26 15.68 -26.79
C ARG A 304 36.60 15.54 -26.07
N GLU A 305 36.62 15.07 -24.83
CA GLU A 305 37.82 14.81 -24.04
C GLU A 305 38.51 13.49 -24.43
N TYR A 306 37.84 12.66 -25.23
CA TYR A 306 38.29 11.30 -25.58
C TYR A 306 38.55 11.14 -27.09
N PRO A 307 39.39 10.16 -27.49
CA PRO A 307 39.67 9.87 -28.91
C PRO A 307 38.38 9.48 -29.65
N GLY A 308 38.18 10.01 -30.86
CA GLY A 308 36.97 9.77 -31.65
C GLY A 308 36.68 8.30 -31.96
N THR A 309 37.74 7.49 -32.11
CA THR A 309 37.62 6.03 -32.39
C THR A 309 37.35 5.15 -31.16
N GLN A 310 37.43 5.73 -29.95
CA GLN A 310 37.22 4.96 -28.73
C GLN A 310 35.74 4.60 -28.58
N PRO A 311 35.37 3.33 -28.21
CA PRO A 311 33.99 2.96 -27.85
C PRO A 311 33.55 3.68 -26.59
N ILE A 312 32.31 4.22 -26.61
CA ILE A 312 31.75 4.97 -25.45
C ILE A 312 31.57 4.10 -24.21
N GLY A 313 31.42 2.79 -24.38
CA GLY A 313 31.33 1.84 -23.26
C GLY A 313 32.61 1.71 -22.44
N GLN A 314 33.75 2.23 -22.93
CA GLN A 314 35.05 2.29 -22.22
C GLN A 314 35.26 3.61 -21.47
N LEU A 315 34.35 4.56 -21.62
CA LEU A 315 34.41 5.84 -20.91
C LEU A 315 33.98 5.65 -19.43
N PRO A 316 34.42 6.55 -18.53
CA PRO A 316 33.92 6.59 -17.17
C PRO A 316 32.43 7.01 -17.19
N LEU A 317 31.55 6.02 -17.15
CA LEU A 317 30.10 6.22 -17.10
C LEU A 317 29.68 6.64 -15.69
N GLN A 318 28.77 7.59 -15.61
CA GLN A 318 28.11 7.91 -14.35
C GLN A 318 27.05 6.85 -14.07
N GLY A 319 26.90 6.43 -12.80
CA GLY A 319 26.04 5.34 -12.40
C GLY A 319 24.64 5.42 -13.04
N GLY A 320 24.10 4.27 -13.44
CA GLY A 320 22.88 4.20 -14.24
C GLY A 320 21.63 4.81 -13.61
N GLY A 321 21.71 5.23 -12.36
CA GLY A 321 20.52 5.62 -11.60
C GLY A 321 19.63 4.41 -11.37
N HIS A 322 18.47 4.65 -10.78
CA HIS A 322 17.44 3.64 -10.71
C HIS A 322 16.68 3.58 -12.05
N ALA A 323 16.48 2.38 -12.59
CA ALA A 323 15.55 2.14 -13.69
C ALA A 323 14.17 1.82 -13.13
N PHE A 324 13.12 2.07 -13.91
CA PHE A 324 11.77 1.63 -13.58
C PHE A 324 11.27 0.63 -14.61
N ARG A 325 10.46 -0.35 -14.17
CA ARG A 325 9.81 -1.31 -15.05
C ARG A 325 8.55 -0.69 -15.66
N VAL A 326 8.48 -0.68 -17.00
CA VAL A 326 7.37 -0.07 -17.73
C VAL A 326 6.06 -0.83 -17.48
N SER A 327 6.12 -2.14 -17.32
CA SER A 327 4.96 -3.04 -17.18
C SER A 327 4.31 -3.00 -15.79
N SER A 328 5.10 -2.80 -14.73
CA SER A 328 4.65 -3.03 -13.35
C SER A 328 4.80 -1.84 -12.41
N ASP A 329 5.67 -0.88 -12.74
CA ASP A 329 5.93 0.25 -11.85
C ASP A 329 4.94 1.40 -12.10
N SER A 330 4.90 2.33 -11.14
CA SER A 330 4.06 3.53 -11.20
C SER A 330 4.80 4.76 -11.72
N LEU A 331 4.06 5.83 -12.06
CA LEU A 331 4.65 7.14 -12.37
C LEU A 331 5.51 7.69 -11.22
N ARG A 332 5.19 7.34 -9.98
CA ARG A 332 6.02 7.72 -8.83
C ARG A 332 7.41 7.09 -8.90
N ALA A 333 7.49 5.80 -9.21
CA ALA A 333 8.77 5.11 -9.37
C ALA A 333 9.60 5.70 -10.52
N ALA A 334 8.94 6.05 -11.64
CA ALA A 334 9.59 6.73 -12.76
C ALA A 334 10.09 8.14 -12.38
N LEU A 335 9.33 8.88 -11.56
CA LEU A 335 9.74 10.19 -11.05
C LEU A 335 10.95 10.07 -10.12
N ASP A 336 10.92 9.15 -9.16
CA ASP A 336 12.03 8.90 -8.24
C ASP A 336 13.30 8.51 -9.02
N ALA A 337 13.18 7.63 -10.01
CA ALA A 337 14.28 7.25 -10.88
C ALA A 337 14.84 8.45 -11.68
N THR A 338 13.98 9.36 -12.12
CA THR A 338 14.38 10.57 -12.84
C THR A 338 15.14 11.55 -11.95
N ILE A 339 14.67 11.77 -10.73
CA ILE A 339 15.30 12.67 -9.74
C ILE A 339 16.68 12.14 -9.30
N LEU A 340 16.79 10.83 -9.11
CA LEU A 340 18.02 10.18 -8.65
C LEU A 340 19.06 9.98 -9.77
N SER A 341 18.67 10.18 -11.03
CA SER A 341 19.57 10.05 -12.17
C SER A 341 20.46 11.29 -12.35
N PRO A 342 21.77 11.12 -12.65
CA PRO A 342 22.66 12.24 -12.90
C PRO A 342 22.29 13.05 -14.16
N SER A 343 21.51 12.45 -15.05
CA SER A 343 21.05 13.08 -16.29
C SER A 343 19.72 13.84 -16.14
N GLY A 344 19.02 13.71 -15.00
CA GLY A 344 17.64 14.16 -14.85
C GLY A 344 16.66 13.39 -15.74
N ARG A 345 17.03 12.18 -16.18
CA ARG A 345 16.22 11.26 -16.99
C ARG A 345 16.29 9.85 -16.40
N ALA A 346 15.24 9.07 -16.55
CA ALA A 346 15.20 7.69 -16.08
C ALA A 346 15.08 6.70 -17.24
N ALA A 347 15.72 5.55 -17.07
CA ALA A 347 15.61 4.43 -18.00
C ALA A 347 14.36 3.59 -17.66
N GLY A 348 13.45 3.47 -18.63
CA GLY A 348 12.38 2.47 -18.59
C GLY A 348 12.90 1.14 -19.10
N VAL A 349 12.65 0.07 -18.36
CA VAL A 349 13.08 -1.30 -18.71
C VAL A 349 11.88 -2.24 -18.82
N ASP A 350 12.07 -3.31 -19.61
CA ASP A 350 11.13 -4.43 -19.67
C ASP A 350 11.31 -5.40 -18.47
N ASP A 351 10.56 -6.51 -18.49
CA ASP A 351 10.58 -7.50 -17.41
C ASP A 351 11.93 -8.24 -17.29
N GLU A 352 12.70 -8.29 -18.38
CA GLU A 352 14.06 -8.85 -18.43
C GLU A 352 15.15 -7.83 -18.08
N GLY A 353 14.76 -6.57 -17.78
CA GLY A 353 15.69 -5.48 -17.43
C GLY A 353 16.34 -4.79 -18.62
N ARG A 354 15.87 -5.04 -19.86
CA ARG A 354 16.37 -4.41 -21.07
C ARG A 354 15.78 -3.00 -21.24
N VAL A 355 16.61 -2.03 -21.57
CA VAL A 355 16.17 -0.64 -21.78
C VAL A 355 15.23 -0.55 -22.99
N VAL A 356 14.00 -0.11 -22.75
CA VAL A 356 12.99 0.19 -23.76
C VAL A 356 13.16 1.60 -24.29
N GLY A 357 13.41 2.55 -23.39
CA GLY A 357 13.60 3.97 -23.68
C GLY A 357 13.90 4.76 -22.43
N VAL A 358 13.83 6.06 -22.53
CA VAL A 358 14.12 7.02 -21.44
C VAL A 358 12.95 7.97 -21.27
N THR A 359 12.66 8.35 -20.05
CA THR A 359 11.73 9.44 -19.77
C THR A 359 12.44 10.64 -19.16
N SER A 360 11.85 11.82 -19.30
CA SER A 360 12.29 13.07 -18.67
C SER A 360 11.24 13.60 -17.72
N TYR A 361 11.61 14.58 -16.91
CA TYR A 361 10.69 15.28 -16.01
C TYR A 361 9.50 15.91 -16.77
N ASP A 362 9.75 16.52 -17.94
CA ASP A 362 8.70 17.16 -18.76
C ASP A 362 7.70 16.13 -19.32
N GLN A 363 8.18 14.95 -19.71
CA GLN A 363 7.32 13.86 -20.16
C GLN A 363 6.44 13.31 -19.02
N LEU A 364 7.02 13.20 -17.81
CA LEU A 364 6.27 12.84 -16.60
C LEU A 364 5.19 13.88 -16.30
N LEU A 365 5.51 15.17 -16.32
CA LEU A 365 4.52 16.24 -16.12
C LEU A 365 3.40 16.19 -17.17
N THR A 366 3.73 15.95 -18.43
CA THR A 366 2.76 15.83 -19.52
C THR A 366 1.82 14.65 -19.29
N ALA A 367 2.36 13.49 -18.93
CA ALA A 367 1.55 12.31 -18.60
C ALA A 367 0.63 12.56 -17.40
N MET A 368 1.15 13.22 -16.35
CA MET A 368 0.34 13.60 -15.18
C MET A 368 -0.83 14.51 -15.55
N HIS A 369 -0.59 15.53 -16.35
CA HIS A 369 -1.66 16.44 -16.79
C HIS A 369 -2.71 15.73 -17.64
N ALA A 370 -2.30 14.84 -18.55
CA ALA A 370 -3.22 14.08 -19.39
C ALA A 370 -4.16 13.17 -18.55
N LEU A 371 -3.60 12.49 -17.53
CA LEU A 371 -4.33 11.58 -16.65
C LEU A 371 -5.26 12.32 -15.68
N THR A 372 -4.86 13.50 -15.19
CA THR A 372 -5.70 14.30 -14.29
C THR A 372 -6.81 15.07 -15.02
N SER A 373 -6.64 15.37 -16.32
CA SER A 373 -7.64 16.07 -17.14
C SER A 373 -8.68 15.11 -17.75
N GLY A 374 -8.38 13.82 -17.86
CA GLY A 374 -9.29 12.80 -18.39
C GLY A 374 -10.36 12.32 -17.40
N ASP A 375 -10.17 12.49 -16.11
CA ASP A 375 -11.10 12.08 -15.05
C ASP A 375 -12.34 13.01 -14.93
N GLY A 376 -12.38 14.13 -15.67
CA GLY A 376 -13.45 15.14 -15.58
C GLY A 376 -14.45 15.16 -16.76
N SER A 377 -14.41 14.24 -17.73
CA SER A 377 -15.17 14.38 -18.98
C SER A 377 -16.20 13.29 -19.29
N ASP A 378 -16.72 12.57 -18.30
CA ASP A 378 -17.82 11.60 -18.53
C ASP A 378 -19.15 11.93 -17.82
N ASP A 379 -19.41 13.22 -17.55
CA ASP A 379 -20.74 13.71 -17.13
C ASP A 379 -21.23 14.76 -18.11
N GLY A 380 -21.93 14.33 -19.18
CA GLY A 380 -22.63 15.30 -20.00
C GLY A 380 -23.05 14.89 -21.41
N ALA A 381 -23.70 13.74 -21.58
CA ALA A 381 -24.46 13.51 -22.82
C ALA A 381 -25.65 12.58 -22.58
N THR A 382 -26.70 13.07 -21.94
CA THR A 382 -28.08 12.65 -22.22
C THR A 382 -28.89 13.88 -22.53
N GLY A 383 -28.72 14.31 -23.76
CA GLY A 383 -29.61 15.30 -24.40
C GLY A 383 -30.86 14.61 -24.93
N THR A 384 -31.94 15.11 -24.54
CA THR A 384 -33.23 15.29 -25.23
C THR A 384 -33.39 14.69 -26.65
N ALA A 385 -34.32 13.76 -26.78
CA ALA A 385 -35.41 13.80 -27.78
C ALA A 385 -36.50 12.80 -27.31
#